data_4dda75552231d3a50c9e5078b6aa5d63
#
_entry.id   4dda75552231d3a50c9e5078b6aa5d63
#
_cell.length_a   1.000
_cell.length_b   1.000
_cell.length_c   1.000
_cell.angle_alpha   90.00
_cell.angle_beta   90.00
_cell.angle_gamma   90.00
#
_symmetry.space_group_name_H-M   'P 1'
#
loop_
_entity.id
_entity.type
_entity.pdbx_description
1 polymer ?
#
loop_
_entity_poly.entity_id
_entity_poly.type
_entity_poly.pdbx_seq_one_letter_code
_entity_poly.pdbx_strand_id
1 'polypeptide(L)'
;MRSSAYVLLAVAIIAEVVGPTGHVIGVEIDHDLASRARHNLAYLDQVEVLQTDGGNYNPQSADAIFINAGATHLRAGWLDSLLDNGRLLLPLTVATDPNTHGMGFMLKVRHEGQRYAAHFLSPVMICPCIGSRDEESNQRLRDAMKRGAWGSVQSLRRESHEPSDTCWLHGDIFCLSTLAGDISSVPD
;
A
#
# COMPACT_ATOMS: atom_id res chain seq x y z
N MET A 1 -16.65 -16.32 -8.11
CA MET A 1 -16.72 -16.34 -6.63
C MET A 1 -15.68 -15.34 -6.12
N ARG A 2 -16.09 -14.13 -5.76
CA ARG A 2 -15.18 -13.10 -5.27
C ARG A 2 -14.88 -13.36 -3.81
N SER A 3 -13.62 -13.26 -3.43
CA SER A 3 -13.10 -13.69 -2.13
C SER A 3 -13.48 -12.73 -1.00
N SER A 4 -14.74 -12.82 -0.51
CA SER A 4 -15.23 -12.02 0.63
C SER A 4 -14.54 -12.29 1.96
N ALA A 5 -13.82 -13.40 2.08
CA ALA A 5 -13.25 -13.84 3.35
C ALA A 5 -11.99 -13.04 3.75
N TYR A 6 -11.25 -12.53 2.78
CA TYR A 6 -9.91 -11.98 3.06
C TYR A 6 -9.94 -10.59 3.71
N VAL A 7 -10.84 -9.69 3.31
CA VAL A 7 -10.93 -8.36 3.93
C VAL A 7 -11.42 -8.46 5.37
N LEU A 8 -12.47 -9.25 5.60
CA LEU A 8 -13.02 -9.52 6.94
C LEU A 8 -11.97 -10.08 7.88
N LEU A 9 -11.23 -11.10 7.43
CA LEU A 9 -10.20 -11.75 8.24
C LEU A 9 -9.05 -10.79 8.57
N ALA A 10 -8.60 -9.99 7.61
CA ALA A 10 -7.53 -9.03 7.84
C ALA A 10 -7.93 -7.98 8.88
N VAL A 11 -9.12 -7.39 8.77
CA VAL A 11 -9.63 -6.39 9.71
C VAL A 11 -9.78 -6.99 11.10
N ALA A 12 -10.34 -8.19 11.24
CA ALA A 12 -10.47 -8.87 12.53
C ALA A 12 -9.11 -9.12 13.20
N ILE A 13 -8.12 -9.63 12.44
CA ILE A 13 -6.77 -9.87 12.97
C ILE A 13 -6.10 -8.55 13.38
N ILE A 14 -6.22 -7.50 12.58
CA ILE A 14 -5.65 -6.19 12.90
C ILE A 14 -6.32 -5.64 14.18
N ALA A 15 -7.63 -5.77 14.33
CA ALA A 15 -8.35 -5.31 15.50
C ALA A 15 -7.90 -6.02 16.80
N GLU A 16 -7.66 -7.33 16.73
CA GLU A 16 -7.09 -8.10 17.85
C GLU A 16 -5.66 -7.65 18.19
N VAL A 17 -4.83 -7.38 17.20
CA VAL A 17 -3.45 -6.91 17.40
C VAL A 17 -3.41 -5.50 17.98
N VAL A 18 -4.27 -4.62 17.50
CA VAL A 18 -4.37 -3.21 17.95
C VAL A 18 -4.96 -3.13 19.35
N GLY A 19 -5.86 -4.04 19.71
CA GLY A 19 -6.51 -4.12 20.99
C GLY A 19 -7.67 -3.14 21.18
N PRO A 20 -8.34 -3.15 22.34
CA PRO A 20 -9.59 -2.44 22.56
C PRO A 20 -9.43 -0.91 22.66
N THR A 21 -8.22 -0.41 22.85
CA THR A 21 -7.93 1.03 22.93
C THR A 21 -7.53 1.63 21.59
N GLY A 22 -7.33 0.79 20.58
CA GLY A 22 -7.00 1.22 19.24
C GLY A 22 -8.26 1.53 18.43
N HIS A 23 -8.05 1.97 17.18
CA HIS A 23 -9.12 2.19 16.22
C HIS A 23 -8.74 1.61 14.86
N VAL A 24 -9.63 0.85 14.24
CA VAL A 24 -9.41 0.19 12.96
C VAL A 24 -10.52 0.59 11.98
N ILE A 25 -10.13 1.17 10.86
CA ILE A 25 -11.04 1.51 9.77
C ILE A 25 -10.84 0.50 8.64
N GLY A 26 -11.84 -0.33 8.38
CA GLY A 26 -11.91 -1.20 7.22
C GLY A 26 -12.58 -0.48 6.06
N VAL A 27 -11.94 -0.45 4.89
CA VAL A 27 -12.49 0.21 3.69
C VAL A 27 -12.75 -0.85 2.63
N GLU A 28 -13.99 -0.91 2.13
CA GLU A 28 -14.42 -1.86 1.11
C GLU A 28 -15.28 -1.16 0.06
N ILE A 29 -14.95 -1.35 -1.22
CA ILE A 29 -15.67 -0.71 -2.32
C ILE A 29 -16.99 -1.43 -2.68
N ASP A 30 -17.02 -2.75 -2.50
CA ASP A 30 -18.19 -3.56 -2.78
C ASP A 30 -19.23 -3.42 -1.67
N HIS A 31 -20.44 -3.02 -2.02
CA HIS A 31 -21.54 -2.78 -1.07
C HIS A 31 -21.89 -4.01 -0.23
N ASP A 32 -22.00 -5.16 -0.87
CA ASP A 32 -22.44 -6.39 -0.18
C ASP A 32 -21.36 -6.93 0.74
N LEU A 33 -20.07 -6.77 0.32
CA LEU A 33 -18.94 -7.13 1.16
C LEU A 33 -18.79 -6.19 2.36
N ALA A 34 -18.98 -4.88 2.17
CA ALA A 34 -18.97 -3.91 3.25
C ALA A 34 -20.10 -4.16 4.27
N SER A 35 -21.32 -4.46 3.78
CA SER A 35 -22.46 -4.79 4.64
C SER A 35 -22.21 -6.06 5.47
N ARG A 36 -21.66 -7.10 4.86
CA ARG A 36 -21.30 -8.34 5.56
C ARG A 36 -20.17 -8.11 6.55
N ALA A 37 -19.19 -7.26 6.20
CA ALA A 37 -18.10 -6.90 7.11
C ALA A 37 -18.64 -6.20 8.36
N ARG A 38 -19.52 -5.22 8.22
CA ARG A 38 -20.16 -4.54 9.37
C ARG A 38 -20.89 -5.53 10.26
N HIS A 39 -21.70 -6.42 9.66
CA HIS A 39 -22.45 -7.42 10.43
C HIS A 39 -21.52 -8.36 11.22
N ASN A 40 -20.50 -8.90 10.55
CA ASN A 40 -19.63 -9.91 11.13
C ASN A 40 -18.63 -9.35 12.15
N LEU A 41 -18.30 -8.05 12.05
CA LEU A 41 -17.36 -7.37 12.96
C LEU A 41 -18.07 -6.52 14.03
N ALA A 42 -19.40 -6.56 14.10
CA ALA A 42 -20.20 -5.76 15.02
C ALA A 42 -19.91 -6.01 16.53
N TYR A 43 -19.18 -7.08 16.85
CA TYR A 43 -18.73 -7.38 18.22
C TYR A 43 -17.41 -6.69 18.60
N LEU A 44 -16.76 -5.99 17.67
CA LEU A 44 -15.50 -5.27 17.87
C LEU A 44 -15.79 -3.76 17.88
N ASP A 45 -15.95 -3.17 19.05
CA ASP A 45 -16.30 -1.74 19.22
C ASP A 45 -15.25 -0.79 18.61
N GLN A 46 -13.98 -1.23 18.50
CA GLN A 46 -12.89 -0.47 17.92
C GLN A 46 -12.84 -0.53 16.39
N VAL A 47 -13.77 -1.21 15.73
CA VAL A 47 -13.78 -1.40 14.28
C VAL A 47 -14.89 -0.59 13.61
N GLU A 48 -14.52 0.26 12.66
CA GLU A 48 -15.43 0.91 11.73
C GLU A 48 -15.27 0.35 10.31
N VAL A 49 -16.36 0.08 9.60
CA VAL A 49 -16.33 -0.35 8.21
C VAL A 49 -17.00 0.67 7.31
N LEU A 50 -16.22 1.25 6.40
CA LEU A 50 -16.65 2.21 5.41
C LEU A 50 -16.83 1.57 4.04
N GLN A 51 -17.96 1.87 3.38
CA GLN A 51 -18.17 1.47 1.99
C GLN A 51 -17.72 2.62 1.10
N THR A 52 -16.49 2.54 0.60
CA THR A 52 -15.91 3.54 -0.31
C THR A 52 -14.69 2.97 -1.05
N ASP A 53 -14.18 3.71 -2.03
CA ASP A 53 -12.93 3.37 -2.74
C ASP A 53 -11.71 3.68 -1.86
N GLY A 54 -10.99 2.65 -1.43
CA GLY A 54 -9.77 2.78 -0.62
C GLY A 54 -8.62 3.49 -1.34
N GLY A 55 -8.62 3.54 -2.68
CA GLY A 55 -7.65 4.32 -3.44
C GLY A 55 -7.85 5.83 -3.32
N ASN A 56 -9.08 6.27 -3.05
CA ASN A 56 -9.47 7.67 -2.90
C ASN A 56 -9.78 8.06 -1.44
N TYR A 57 -9.83 7.09 -0.54
CA TYR A 57 -10.04 7.35 0.87
C TYR A 57 -8.78 7.94 1.52
N ASN A 58 -8.96 9.04 2.25
CA ASN A 58 -7.90 9.67 3.04
C ASN A 58 -8.25 9.57 4.52
N PRO A 59 -7.55 8.75 5.32
CA PRO A 59 -7.80 8.58 6.75
C PRO A 59 -7.36 9.77 7.61
N GLN A 60 -6.85 10.85 7.05
CA GLN A 60 -6.25 12.02 7.70
C GLN A 60 -4.96 11.70 8.47
N SER A 61 -4.96 10.70 9.34
CA SER A 61 -3.76 10.24 10.07
C SER A 61 -3.86 8.75 10.40
N ALA A 62 -2.76 8.02 10.22
CA ALA A 62 -2.71 6.59 10.49
C ALA A 62 -1.31 6.16 10.97
N ASP A 63 -1.25 5.33 12.01
CA ASP A 63 -0.04 4.63 12.44
C ASP A 63 0.32 3.49 11.47
N ALA A 64 -0.71 2.88 10.86
CA ALA A 64 -0.52 1.81 9.89
C ALA A 64 -1.62 1.82 8.83
N ILE A 65 -1.22 1.61 7.58
CA ILE A 65 -2.11 1.40 6.44
C ILE A 65 -1.76 0.04 5.84
N PHE A 66 -2.74 -0.85 5.75
CA PHE A 66 -2.59 -2.16 5.11
C PHE A 66 -3.52 -2.26 3.90
N ILE A 67 -2.94 -2.30 2.71
CA ILE A 67 -3.67 -2.50 1.46
C ILE A 67 -3.72 -4.00 1.18
N ASN A 68 -4.91 -4.58 1.23
CA ASN A 68 -5.12 -6.01 0.99
C ASN A 68 -5.59 -6.30 -0.44
N ALA A 69 -5.02 -5.58 -1.40
CA ALA A 69 -5.28 -5.74 -2.83
C ALA A 69 -4.07 -5.25 -3.65
N GLY A 70 -3.85 -5.84 -4.82
CA GLY A 70 -2.66 -5.57 -5.63
C GLY A 70 -2.79 -4.31 -6.47
N ALA A 71 -2.02 -3.27 -6.17
CA ALA A 71 -1.94 -2.03 -6.94
C ALA A 71 -0.77 -2.05 -7.93
N THR A 72 -0.79 -1.16 -8.91
CA THR A 72 0.34 -0.92 -9.82
C THR A 72 1.22 0.25 -9.38
N HIS A 73 0.69 1.12 -8.52
CA HIS A 73 1.35 2.33 -8.03
C HIS A 73 0.87 2.70 -6.62
N LEU A 74 1.61 3.59 -5.97
CA LEU A 74 1.20 4.21 -4.70
C LEU A 74 0.26 5.39 -4.95
N ARG A 75 -0.59 5.66 -3.98
CA ARG A 75 -1.40 6.89 -3.93
C ARG A 75 -0.78 7.91 -2.99
N ALA A 76 -0.79 9.19 -3.37
CA ALA A 76 -0.28 10.27 -2.53
C ALA A 76 -0.98 10.31 -1.16
N GLY A 77 -2.31 10.18 -1.15
CA GLY A 77 -3.11 10.19 0.08
C GLY A 77 -2.74 9.12 1.09
N TRP A 78 -2.25 7.95 0.65
CA TRP A 78 -1.77 6.93 1.59
C TRP A 78 -0.48 7.35 2.28
N LEU A 79 0.44 8.02 1.57
CA LEU A 79 1.70 8.50 2.14
C LEU A 79 1.48 9.73 3.02
N ASP A 80 0.59 10.64 2.58
CA ASP A 80 0.25 11.87 3.30
C ASP A 80 -0.44 11.60 4.64
N SER A 81 -1.14 10.47 4.73
CA SER A 81 -1.85 10.05 5.95
C SER A 81 -0.96 9.36 6.98
N LEU A 82 0.27 8.96 6.63
CA LEU A 82 1.13 8.28 7.60
C LEU A 82 1.67 9.27 8.63
N LEU A 83 1.42 8.97 9.90
CA LEU A 83 2.10 9.62 11.02
C LEU A 83 3.60 9.35 10.98
N ASP A 84 4.37 10.13 11.73
CA ASP A 84 5.79 9.83 11.93
C ASP A 84 5.97 8.44 12.56
N ASN A 85 6.90 7.65 12.05
CA ASN A 85 7.04 6.22 12.31
C ASN A 85 5.87 5.33 11.83
N GLY A 86 4.87 5.89 11.17
CA GLY A 86 3.77 5.18 10.52
C GLY A 86 4.26 4.29 9.38
N ARG A 87 3.50 3.26 9.05
CA ARG A 87 3.88 2.26 8.05
C ARG A 87 2.75 1.92 7.09
N LEU A 88 3.12 1.77 5.83
CA LEU A 88 2.25 1.27 4.76
C LEU A 88 2.74 -0.12 4.32
N LEU A 89 1.81 -1.07 4.21
CA LEU A 89 2.01 -2.34 3.54
C LEU A 89 1.16 -2.38 2.28
N LEU A 90 1.81 -2.56 1.14
CA LEU A 90 1.17 -2.48 -0.17
C LEU A 90 1.68 -3.58 -1.10
N PRO A 91 0.83 -4.48 -1.61
CA PRO A 91 1.20 -5.37 -2.71
C PRO A 91 1.33 -4.59 -4.01
N LEU A 92 2.55 -4.40 -4.52
CA LEU A 92 2.78 -3.93 -5.88
C LEU A 92 2.78 -5.13 -6.82
N THR A 93 1.79 -5.19 -7.71
CA THR A 93 1.57 -6.36 -8.56
C THR A 93 1.29 -5.98 -10.01
N VAL A 94 1.77 -6.80 -10.93
CA VAL A 94 1.42 -6.76 -12.34
C VAL A 94 0.38 -7.85 -12.64
N ALA A 95 -0.53 -7.57 -13.55
CA ALA A 95 -1.46 -8.54 -14.09
C ALA A 95 -1.51 -8.42 -15.61
N THR A 96 -1.73 -9.52 -16.29
CA THR A 96 -1.96 -9.54 -17.75
C THR A 96 -3.42 -9.34 -18.10
N ASP A 97 -4.30 -9.67 -17.17
CA ASP A 97 -5.75 -9.52 -17.27
C ASP A 97 -6.25 -8.88 -15.95
N PRO A 98 -7.03 -7.79 -16.01
CA PRO A 98 -7.55 -7.12 -14.83
C PRO A 98 -8.47 -7.98 -13.95
N ASN A 99 -8.97 -9.11 -14.48
CA ASN A 99 -9.83 -10.05 -13.75
C ASN A 99 -9.05 -11.20 -13.07
N THR A 100 -7.75 -11.28 -13.28
CA THR A 100 -6.88 -12.31 -12.67
C THR A 100 -6.09 -11.77 -11.50
N HIS A 101 -5.57 -12.68 -10.67
CA HIS A 101 -4.67 -12.30 -9.60
C HIS A 101 -3.40 -11.66 -10.16
N GLY A 102 -3.00 -10.53 -9.60
CA GLY A 102 -1.71 -9.92 -9.89
C GLY A 102 -0.59 -10.63 -9.13
N MET A 103 0.58 -10.71 -9.74
CA MET A 103 1.80 -11.23 -9.13
C MET A 103 2.81 -10.09 -8.92
N GLY A 104 3.52 -10.12 -7.82
CA GLY A 104 4.51 -9.11 -7.52
C GLY A 104 5.10 -9.25 -6.13
N PHE A 105 5.29 -8.13 -5.44
CA PHE A 105 5.97 -8.11 -4.15
C PHE A 105 5.22 -7.23 -3.14
N MET A 106 5.25 -7.65 -1.87
CA MET A 106 4.77 -6.86 -0.74
C MET A 106 5.79 -5.75 -0.44
N LEU A 107 5.41 -4.52 -0.71
CA LEU A 107 6.18 -3.33 -0.34
C LEU A 107 5.81 -2.91 1.08
N LYS A 108 6.82 -2.66 1.91
CA LYS A 108 6.70 -1.95 3.18
C LYS A 108 7.33 -0.57 3.04
N VAL A 109 6.58 0.46 3.38
CA VAL A 109 7.07 1.83 3.52
C VAL A 109 6.95 2.24 4.98
N ARG A 110 7.94 2.95 5.52
CA ARG A 110 7.93 3.57 6.85
C ARG A 110 8.22 5.06 6.71
N HIS A 111 7.38 5.87 7.31
CA HIS A 111 7.60 7.32 7.40
C HIS A 111 8.61 7.61 8.52
N GLU A 112 9.66 8.38 8.24
CA GLU A 112 10.75 8.70 9.16
C GLU A 112 11.07 10.21 9.08
N GLY A 113 10.22 11.02 9.73
CA GLY A 113 10.32 12.48 9.69
C GLY A 113 10.04 13.04 8.29
N GLN A 114 11.08 13.44 7.56
CA GLN A 114 10.92 13.96 6.19
C GLN A 114 11.20 12.91 5.10
N ARG A 115 11.38 11.65 5.47
CA ARG A 115 11.81 10.57 4.59
C ARG A 115 10.93 9.36 4.71
N TYR A 116 11.07 8.46 3.73
CA TYR A 116 10.41 7.18 3.72
C TYR A 116 11.43 6.07 3.46
N ALA A 117 11.66 5.21 4.45
CA ALA A 117 12.33 3.94 4.22
C ALA A 117 11.38 2.99 3.47
N ALA A 118 11.89 2.24 2.50
CA ALA A 118 11.07 1.32 1.69
C ALA A 118 11.81 0.03 1.40
N HIS A 119 11.16 -1.11 1.61
CA HIS A 119 11.71 -2.42 1.26
C HIS A 119 10.63 -3.36 0.79
N PHE A 120 10.99 -4.26 -0.11
CA PHE A 120 10.14 -5.40 -0.42
C PHE A 120 10.37 -6.55 0.57
N LEU A 121 9.28 -7.16 1.03
CA LEU A 121 9.33 -8.21 2.06
C LEU A 121 9.27 -9.63 1.48
N SER A 122 8.34 -9.86 0.54
CA SER A 122 8.08 -11.21 0.01
C SER A 122 7.39 -11.13 -1.35
N PRO A 123 7.49 -12.17 -2.19
CA PRO A 123 6.58 -12.35 -3.30
C PRO A 123 5.14 -12.47 -2.82
N VAL A 124 4.20 -11.96 -3.64
CA VAL A 124 2.76 -12.05 -3.38
C VAL A 124 1.98 -12.34 -4.66
N MET A 125 0.83 -12.99 -4.49
CA MET A 125 -0.20 -13.13 -5.52
C MET A 125 -1.55 -12.78 -4.90
N ILE A 126 -2.22 -11.77 -5.44
CA ILE A 126 -3.41 -11.19 -4.81
C ILE A 126 -4.38 -10.62 -5.84
N CYS A 127 -5.66 -10.48 -5.46
CA CYS A 127 -6.68 -9.83 -6.27
C CYS A 127 -6.30 -8.37 -6.59
N PRO A 128 -6.70 -7.84 -7.76
CA PRO A 128 -6.42 -6.46 -8.14
C PRO A 128 -7.10 -5.45 -7.22
N CYS A 129 -6.40 -4.36 -6.93
CA CYS A 129 -6.97 -3.18 -6.26
C CYS A 129 -7.74 -2.34 -7.29
N ILE A 130 -9.06 -2.34 -7.20
CA ILE A 130 -9.91 -1.49 -8.05
C ILE A 130 -9.60 -0.03 -7.70
N GLY A 131 -9.43 0.82 -8.74
CA GLY A 131 -9.14 2.25 -8.57
C GLY A 131 -7.65 2.61 -8.39
N SER A 132 -6.76 1.62 -8.14
CA SER A 132 -5.30 1.87 -8.00
C SER A 132 -4.48 1.02 -8.98
N ARG A 133 -4.97 0.94 -10.20
CA ARG A 133 -4.30 0.26 -11.33
C ARG A 133 -4.52 1.05 -12.61
N ASP A 134 -3.48 1.20 -13.40
CA ASP A 134 -3.51 1.70 -14.77
C ASP A 134 -2.45 0.97 -15.60
N GLU A 135 -2.60 1.01 -16.93
CA GLU A 135 -1.73 0.22 -17.82
C GLU A 135 -0.31 0.79 -17.89
N GLU A 136 -0.13 2.09 -17.80
CA GLU A 136 1.19 2.71 -17.84
C GLU A 136 2.02 2.32 -16.61
N SER A 137 1.44 2.47 -15.41
CA SER A 137 2.05 2.01 -14.16
C SER A 137 2.28 0.50 -14.14
N ASN A 138 1.35 -0.29 -14.70
CA ASN A 138 1.49 -1.73 -14.84
C ASN A 138 2.70 -2.10 -15.71
N GLN A 139 2.90 -1.38 -16.83
CA GLN A 139 4.04 -1.60 -17.71
C GLN A 139 5.36 -1.18 -17.06
N ARG A 140 5.42 0.01 -16.42
CA ARG A 140 6.60 0.48 -15.68
C ARG A 140 7.01 -0.52 -14.59
N LEU A 141 6.04 -1.00 -13.82
CA LEU A 141 6.28 -1.99 -12.75
C LEU A 141 6.76 -3.33 -13.32
N ARG A 142 6.17 -3.80 -14.43
CA ARG A 142 6.57 -5.01 -15.13
C ARG A 142 8.03 -4.94 -15.58
N ASP A 143 8.44 -3.80 -16.13
CA ASP A 143 9.81 -3.61 -16.61
C ASP A 143 10.81 -3.49 -15.45
N ALA A 144 10.41 -2.85 -14.33
CA ALA A 144 11.21 -2.86 -13.12
C ALA A 144 11.41 -4.28 -12.56
N MET A 145 10.34 -5.09 -12.51
CA MET A 145 10.42 -6.49 -12.08
C MET A 145 11.32 -7.35 -12.97
N LYS A 146 11.28 -7.14 -14.30
CA LYS A 146 12.18 -7.86 -15.24
C LYS A 146 13.65 -7.53 -15.03
N ARG A 147 13.96 -6.28 -14.65
CA ARG A 147 15.33 -5.88 -14.29
C ARG A 147 15.84 -6.58 -13.03
N GLY A 148 14.94 -7.12 -12.22
CA GLY A 148 15.29 -7.74 -10.94
C GLY A 148 15.67 -6.72 -9.86
N ALA A 149 16.57 -7.11 -8.96
CA ALA A 149 17.11 -6.25 -7.89
C ALA A 149 16.07 -5.59 -6.97
N TRP A 150 14.84 -6.12 -6.90
CA TRP A 150 13.80 -5.61 -6.00
C TRP A 150 14.23 -5.63 -4.53
N GLY A 151 15.06 -6.61 -4.13
CA GLY A 151 15.59 -6.71 -2.76
C GLY A 151 16.61 -5.62 -2.41
N SER A 152 17.09 -4.83 -3.36
CA SER A 152 17.99 -3.70 -3.12
C SER A 152 17.28 -2.37 -2.88
N VAL A 153 15.95 -2.31 -2.98
CA VAL A 153 15.17 -1.10 -2.68
C VAL A 153 15.29 -0.77 -1.20
N GLN A 154 15.64 0.49 -0.89
CA GLN A 154 15.89 0.97 0.47
C GLN A 154 15.08 2.21 0.86
N SER A 155 14.67 3.02 -0.12
CA SER A 155 13.92 4.25 0.15
C SER A 155 12.82 4.52 -0.87
N LEU A 156 11.89 5.39 -0.48
CA LEU A 156 10.90 6.00 -1.36
C LEU A 156 11.13 7.51 -1.32
N ARG A 157 11.33 8.10 -2.49
CA ARG A 157 11.47 9.55 -2.69
C ARG A 157 10.18 10.10 -3.28
N ARG A 158 9.78 11.28 -2.84
CA ARG A 158 8.58 12.00 -3.32
C ARG A 158 8.90 13.27 -4.10
N GLU A 159 10.10 13.78 -3.94
CA GLU A 159 10.60 14.93 -4.68
C GLU A 159 10.74 14.62 -6.18
N SER A 160 10.40 15.58 -7.01
CA SER A 160 10.58 15.48 -8.45
C SER A 160 12.07 15.45 -8.80
N HIS A 161 12.48 14.48 -9.60
CA HIS A 161 13.85 14.34 -10.10
C HIS A 161 13.84 13.57 -11.42
N GLU A 162 14.88 13.73 -12.20
CA GLU A 162 15.08 12.92 -13.40
C GLU A 162 15.37 11.45 -13.03
N PRO A 163 14.85 10.48 -13.81
CA PRO A 163 15.18 9.07 -13.61
C PRO A 163 16.69 8.83 -13.62
N SER A 164 17.18 8.00 -12.71
CA SER A 164 18.60 7.62 -12.60
C SER A 164 18.75 6.12 -12.38
N ASP A 165 19.99 5.61 -12.47
CA ASP A 165 20.29 4.18 -12.26
C ASP A 165 19.93 3.68 -10.85
N THR A 166 19.72 4.60 -9.91
CA THR A 166 19.27 4.28 -8.55
C THR A 166 17.76 4.16 -8.42
N CYS A 167 16.99 4.55 -9.46
CA CYS A 167 15.54 4.43 -9.49
C CYS A 167 15.14 3.01 -9.91
N TRP A 168 14.76 2.18 -8.94
CA TRP A 168 14.22 0.85 -9.25
C TRP A 168 12.85 0.93 -9.94
N LEU A 169 11.94 1.79 -9.41
CA LEU A 169 10.66 2.12 -10.04
C LEU A 169 10.44 3.62 -9.91
N HIS A 170 10.42 4.31 -11.04
CA HIS A 170 10.14 5.75 -11.11
C HIS A 170 8.68 5.96 -11.55
N GLY A 171 7.89 6.62 -10.71
CA GLY A 171 6.50 7.02 -10.96
C GLY A 171 6.34 8.53 -10.88
N ASP A 172 5.14 9.01 -11.15
CA ASP A 172 4.87 10.45 -11.24
C ASP A 172 4.93 11.16 -9.87
N ILE A 173 4.60 10.46 -8.78
CA ILE A 173 4.53 11.00 -7.42
C ILE A 173 5.49 10.32 -6.44
N PHE A 174 6.25 9.34 -6.90
CA PHE A 174 7.18 8.60 -6.06
C PHE A 174 8.28 7.94 -6.89
N CYS A 175 9.40 7.66 -6.24
CA CYS A 175 10.45 6.81 -6.79
C CYS A 175 10.91 5.83 -5.72
N LEU A 176 10.84 4.53 -6.02
CA LEU A 176 11.49 3.50 -5.20
C LEU A 176 12.97 3.44 -5.60
N SER A 177 13.85 3.72 -4.65
CA SER A 177 15.29 3.88 -4.87
C SER A 177 16.09 2.78 -4.18
N THR A 178 17.19 2.39 -4.82
CA THR A 178 18.19 1.48 -4.25
C THR A 178 19.17 2.18 -3.29
N LEU A 179 19.14 3.52 -3.24
CA LEU A 179 19.90 4.27 -2.24
C LEU A 179 19.08 4.39 -0.94
N ALA A 180 19.77 4.27 0.19
CA ALA A 180 19.24 4.72 1.47
C ALA A 180 18.96 6.24 1.36
N GLY A 181 17.85 6.72 1.92
CA GLY A 181 17.53 8.14 1.89
C GLY A 181 18.69 8.95 2.45
N ASP A 182 19.31 9.80 1.62
CA ASP A 182 20.43 10.64 2.04
C ASP A 182 20.02 11.56 3.20
N ILE A 183 20.87 11.61 4.21
CA ILE A 183 20.90 12.72 5.16
C ILE A 183 21.60 13.87 4.41
N SER A 184 20.93 14.48 3.42
CA SER A 184 21.45 15.72 2.86
C SER A 184 21.42 16.74 3.99
N SER A 185 22.62 17.06 4.46
CA SER A 185 23.00 18.14 5.34
C SER A 185 21.99 19.28 5.27
N VAL A 186 21.35 19.56 6.41
CA VAL A 186 20.83 20.90 6.70
C VAL A 186 22.06 21.83 6.61
N PRO A 187 22.09 22.83 5.74
CA PRO A 187 23.10 23.85 5.86
C PRO A 187 22.80 24.62 7.15
N ASP A 188 23.83 24.76 7.98
CA ASP A 188 23.87 25.59 9.19
C ASP A 188 23.44 27.05 8.90
#